data_1a582eb0b5e2265b8bf61068d0dd01b6
#
_entry.id   1a582eb0b5e2265b8bf61068d0dd01b6
#
_cell.length_a   1.000
_cell.length_b   1.000
_cell.length_c   1.000
_cell.angle_alpha   90.00
_cell.angle_beta   90.00
_cell.angle_gamma   90.00
#
_symmetry.space_group_name_H-M   'P 1'
#
loop_
_entity.id
_entity.type
_entity.pdbx_description
1 polymer ?
#
loop_
_entity_poly.entity_id
_entity_poly.type
_entity_poly.pdbx_seq_one_letter_code
_entity_poly.pdbx_strand_id
1 'polypeptide(L)'
;MVDIDENRLHMAEALVTRYCRESKMNLKVRAFKERRDALEGAEYVICAVKIGGYGPLEKEREIAEARGYYRGIGDRVSCYYGGIGAYHQIHFLEGVARDMQELCPDAWLVQTANPVFEGTNYITRHYNIKAVGVCHGHNAYKEIIEELGLEQDKVNVEVVGFNHCVFMTGFRYKGKDAYPLLDQWIEEKAEAYWKSERYMDPNRVFSKDQMSPGAIEAYRLYGVMPIGDAVRSATPWWTHTDFETKCRWYGKNGGFDSEIGWKSYLDSKKDIQANLSEIVESGRSVMEAYRPSETTEQHIPFIDSIANGVGEDTDPERAE
;
A
#
# COMPACT_ATOMS: atom_id res chain seq x y z
N MET A 1 -6.23 -12.17 17.11
CA MET A 1 -6.24 -12.34 15.62
C MET A 1 -7.49 -13.04 15.21
N VAL A 2 -8.01 -12.74 14.01
CA VAL A 2 -9.25 -13.36 13.50
C VAL A 2 -9.04 -13.75 12.03
N ASP A 3 -9.38 -14.98 11.68
CA ASP A 3 -9.53 -15.45 10.30
C ASP A 3 -10.56 -16.56 10.25
N ILE A 4 -11.37 -16.61 9.18
CA ILE A 4 -12.34 -17.68 8.95
C ILE A 4 -11.67 -18.98 8.46
N ASP A 5 -10.47 -18.88 7.89
CA ASP A 5 -9.66 -20.02 7.46
C ASP A 5 -8.81 -20.51 8.64
N GLU A 6 -9.15 -21.67 9.16
CA GLU A 6 -8.48 -22.27 10.31
C GLU A 6 -6.99 -22.52 10.09
N ASN A 7 -6.58 -22.89 8.88
CA ASN A 7 -5.17 -23.16 8.58
C ASN A 7 -4.37 -21.85 8.61
N ARG A 8 -4.91 -20.78 8.02
CA ARG A 8 -4.28 -19.45 8.08
C ARG A 8 -4.23 -18.92 9.50
N LEU A 9 -5.31 -19.11 10.26
CA LEU A 9 -5.38 -18.66 11.64
C LEU A 9 -4.31 -19.36 12.50
N HIS A 10 -4.20 -20.68 12.41
CA HIS A 10 -3.18 -21.46 13.12
C HIS A 10 -1.76 -21.09 12.69
N MET A 11 -1.54 -20.89 11.41
CA MET A 11 -0.23 -20.44 10.89
C MET A 11 0.13 -19.06 11.46
N ALA A 12 -0.79 -18.12 11.41
CA ALA A 12 -0.57 -16.77 11.93
C ALA A 12 -0.32 -16.78 13.45
N GLU A 13 -1.10 -17.55 14.21
CA GLU A 13 -0.91 -17.70 15.67
C GLU A 13 0.46 -18.30 15.99
N ALA A 14 0.86 -19.35 15.28
CA ALA A 14 2.15 -20.00 15.47
C ALA A 14 3.31 -19.06 15.17
N LEU A 15 3.24 -18.29 14.07
CA LEU A 15 4.27 -17.32 13.67
C LEU A 15 4.38 -16.18 14.69
N VAL A 16 3.27 -15.55 15.05
CA VAL A 16 3.29 -14.43 15.99
C VAL A 16 3.70 -14.84 17.39
N THR A 17 3.22 -15.99 17.87
CA THR A 17 3.63 -16.53 19.18
C THR A 17 5.13 -16.83 19.23
N ARG A 18 5.67 -17.42 18.15
CA ARG A 18 7.11 -17.69 18.02
C ARG A 18 7.90 -16.41 17.95
N TYR A 19 7.45 -15.43 17.15
CA TYR A 19 8.07 -14.11 17.05
C TYR A 19 8.15 -13.41 18.41
N CYS A 20 7.05 -13.38 19.18
CA CYS A 20 7.02 -12.79 20.52
C CYS A 20 8.00 -13.49 21.46
N ARG A 21 8.09 -14.82 21.41
CA ARG A 21 9.03 -15.59 22.21
C ARG A 21 10.49 -15.31 21.86
N GLU A 22 10.83 -15.28 20.57
CA GLU A 22 12.19 -15.04 20.08
C GLU A 22 12.65 -13.60 20.36
N SER A 23 11.74 -12.63 20.24
CA SER A 23 11.99 -11.21 20.54
C SER A 23 11.85 -10.85 22.03
N LYS A 24 11.51 -11.85 22.88
CA LYS A 24 11.26 -11.67 24.33
C LYS A 24 10.16 -10.64 24.64
N MET A 25 9.20 -10.48 23.76
CA MET A 25 8.03 -9.63 23.99
C MET A 25 7.01 -10.34 24.88
N ASN A 26 6.49 -9.64 25.89
CA ASN A 26 5.42 -10.14 26.75
C ASN A 26 4.04 -9.79 26.20
N LEU A 27 3.72 -10.32 25.04
CA LEU A 27 2.41 -10.14 24.40
C LEU A 27 1.57 -11.42 24.52
N LYS A 28 0.30 -11.26 24.88
CA LYS A 28 -0.67 -12.36 24.87
C LYS A 28 -1.30 -12.46 23.49
N VAL A 29 -1.03 -13.55 22.78
CA VAL A 29 -1.60 -13.81 21.47
C VAL A 29 -2.83 -14.71 21.64
N ARG A 30 -3.94 -14.35 21.01
CA ARG A 30 -5.17 -15.15 20.96
C ARG A 30 -5.68 -15.22 19.53
N ALA A 31 -6.19 -16.38 19.15
CA ALA A 31 -6.77 -16.63 17.84
C ALA A 31 -8.27 -16.91 17.99
N PHE A 32 -9.09 -16.32 17.13
CA PHE A 32 -10.53 -16.45 17.12
C PHE A 32 -11.02 -16.70 15.70
N LYS A 33 -11.95 -17.60 15.53
CA LYS A 33 -12.64 -17.84 14.27
C LYS A 33 -13.77 -16.83 14.07
N GLU A 34 -14.45 -16.51 15.15
CA GLU A 34 -15.57 -15.58 15.16
C GLU A 34 -15.07 -14.17 15.55
N ARG A 35 -15.35 -13.20 14.68
CA ARG A 35 -14.91 -11.81 14.88
C ARG A 35 -15.47 -11.21 16.16
N ARG A 36 -16.70 -11.49 16.48
CA ARG A 36 -17.38 -10.92 17.66
C ARG A 36 -16.67 -11.27 18.96
N ASP A 37 -16.14 -12.49 19.06
CA ASP A 37 -15.39 -12.95 20.25
C ASP A 37 -14.08 -12.20 20.47
N ALA A 38 -13.52 -11.66 19.39
CA ALA A 38 -12.28 -10.89 19.43
C ALA A 38 -12.50 -9.38 19.65
N LEU A 39 -13.70 -8.86 19.37
CA LEU A 39 -14.01 -7.44 19.45
C LEU A 39 -14.37 -6.98 20.87
N GLU A 40 -14.83 -7.88 21.74
CA GLU A 40 -15.22 -7.52 23.10
C GLU A 40 -14.02 -6.92 23.86
N GLY A 41 -14.16 -5.65 24.27
CA GLY A 41 -13.13 -4.90 24.98
C GLY A 41 -11.92 -4.50 24.12
N ALA A 42 -12.02 -4.55 22.80
CA ALA A 42 -10.95 -4.07 21.91
C ALA A 42 -10.84 -2.53 21.98
N GLU A 43 -9.63 -2.01 21.96
CA GLU A 43 -9.33 -0.58 21.86
C GLU A 43 -8.94 -0.18 20.42
N TYR A 44 -8.31 -1.11 19.69
CA TYR A 44 -7.89 -0.94 18.29
C TYR A 44 -8.22 -2.19 17.48
N VAL A 45 -8.79 -1.98 16.32
CA VAL A 45 -9.15 -3.05 15.37
C VAL A 45 -8.42 -2.79 14.05
N ILE A 46 -7.41 -3.59 13.73
CA ILE A 46 -6.71 -3.51 12.45
C ILE A 46 -7.40 -4.41 11.43
N CYS A 47 -7.90 -3.83 10.34
CA CYS A 47 -8.54 -4.58 9.26
C CYS A 47 -7.63 -4.67 8.03
N ALA A 48 -7.10 -5.87 7.78
CA ALA A 48 -6.23 -6.19 6.63
C ALA A 48 -6.79 -7.36 5.77
N VAL A 49 -8.10 -7.54 5.79
CA VAL A 49 -8.78 -8.69 5.16
C VAL A 49 -9.09 -8.42 3.69
N LYS A 50 -8.69 -9.31 2.79
CA LYS A 50 -9.12 -9.31 1.38
C LYS A 50 -10.23 -10.34 1.17
N ILE A 51 -11.45 -9.86 0.92
CA ILE A 51 -12.60 -10.72 0.64
C ILE A 51 -12.54 -11.27 -0.78
N GLY A 52 -12.80 -12.57 -0.93
CA GLY A 52 -12.91 -13.25 -2.25
C GLY A 52 -11.57 -13.51 -2.95
N GLY A 53 -10.45 -13.06 -2.41
CA GLY A 53 -9.14 -13.21 -3.04
C GLY A 53 -9.02 -12.42 -4.35
N TYR A 54 -8.21 -12.93 -5.29
CA TYR A 54 -7.91 -12.24 -6.55
C TYR A 54 -8.66 -12.79 -7.77
N GLY A 55 -9.30 -13.97 -7.67
CA GLY A 55 -10.01 -14.60 -8.78
C GLY A 55 -11.15 -13.74 -9.36
N PRO A 56 -12.07 -13.22 -8.53
CA PRO A 56 -13.11 -12.31 -8.99
C PRO A 56 -12.55 -11.05 -9.66
N LEU A 57 -11.49 -10.48 -9.11
CA LEU A 57 -10.82 -9.31 -9.67
C LEU A 57 -10.27 -9.58 -11.07
N GLU A 58 -9.63 -10.74 -11.29
CA GLU A 58 -9.16 -11.12 -12.62
C GLU A 58 -10.29 -11.19 -13.64
N LYS A 59 -11.40 -11.78 -13.26
CA LYS A 59 -12.56 -11.87 -14.14
C LYS A 59 -13.17 -10.51 -14.49
N GLU A 60 -13.21 -9.59 -13.53
CA GLU A 60 -13.65 -8.21 -13.76
C GLU A 60 -12.71 -7.50 -14.74
N ARG A 61 -11.40 -7.68 -14.60
CA ARG A 61 -10.40 -7.13 -15.52
C ARG A 61 -10.57 -7.65 -16.94
N GLU A 62 -10.77 -8.95 -17.12
CA GLU A 62 -11.04 -9.56 -18.42
C GLU A 62 -12.29 -8.94 -19.09
N ILE A 63 -13.35 -8.74 -18.33
CA ILE A 63 -14.60 -8.13 -18.80
C ILE A 63 -14.38 -6.67 -19.19
N ALA A 64 -13.59 -5.93 -18.41
CA ALA A 64 -13.30 -4.53 -18.69
C ALA A 64 -12.38 -4.37 -19.92
N GLU A 65 -11.33 -5.17 -20.03
CA GLU A 65 -10.41 -5.16 -21.17
C GLU A 65 -11.13 -5.52 -22.48
N ALA A 66 -12.03 -6.48 -22.46
CA ALA A 66 -12.87 -6.81 -23.62
C ALA A 66 -13.77 -5.65 -24.09
N ARG A 67 -13.88 -4.58 -23.29
CA ARG A 67 -14.63 -3.36 -23.59
C ARG A 67 -13.75 -2.13 -23.78
N GLY A 68 -12.44 -2.32 -23.91
CA GLY A 68 -11.48 -1.24 -24.11
C GLY A 68 -11.02 -0.51 -22.86
N TYR A 69 -11.28 -1.08 -21.67
CA TYR A 69 -10.74 -0.59 -20.42
C TYR A 69 -9.47 -1.35 -20.08
N TYR A 70 -8.34 -0.70 -20.28
CA TYR A 70 -7.03 -1.34 -20.22
C TYR A 70 -6.52 -1.48 -18.79
N ARG A 71 -5.78 -2.57 -18.58
CA ARG A 71 -5.07 -2.87 -17.34
C ARG A 71 -4.04 -1.78 -17.02
N GLY A 72 -3.91 -1.44 -15.74
CA GLY A 72 -3.00 -0.40 -15.27
C GLY A 72 -3.67 0.92 -14.90
N ILE A 73 -4.99 1.04 -15.09
CA ILE A 73 -5.77 2.22 -14.68
C ILE A 73 -6.48 1.93 -13.35
N GLY A 74 -5.70 1.72 -12.29
CA GLY A 74 -6.22 1.55 -10.94
C GLY A 74 -7.00 0.25 -10.70
N ASP A 75 -6.75 -0.75 -11.48
CA ASP A 75 -7.51 -2.00 -11.57
C ASP A 75 -7.41 -2.91 -10.34
N ARG A 76 -6.41 -2.74 -9.47
CA ARG A 76 -6.23 -3.58 -8.29
C ARG A 76 -6.99 -3.11 -7.08
N VAL A 77 -7.16 -1.82 -6.94
CA VAL A 77 -7.48 -1.24 -5.64
C VAL A 77 -8.47 -0.09 -5.73
N SER A 78 -8.63 0.50 -6.91
CA SER A 78 -9.44 1.69 -7.06
C SER A 78 -10.87 1.36 -7.46
N CYS A 79 -11.68 2.39 -7.40
CA CYS A 79 -13.07 2.39 -7.80
C CYS A 79 -13.29 2.07 -9.29
N TYR A 80 -12.26 1.99 -10.09
CA TYR A 80 -12.41 1.71 -11.52
C TYR A 80 -12.93 0.30 -11.79
N TYR A 81 -12.28 -0.72 -11.19
CA TYR A 81 -12.79 -2.09 -11.09
C TYR A 81 -13.46 -2.33 -9.74
N GLY A 82 -13.30 -1.39 -8.83
CA GLY A 82 -13.78 -1.45 -7.48
C GLY A 82 -15.29 -1.29 -7.35
N GLY A 83 -16.00 -0.84 -8.39
CA GLY A 83 -17.43 -0.61 -8.30
C GLY A 83 -18.21 -1.87 -7.89
N ILE A 84 -18.02 -2.97 -8.62
CA ILE A 84 -18.66 -4.26 -8.29
C ILE A 84 -17.80 -5.08 -7.33
N GLY A 85 -16.50 -5.17 -7.56
CA GLY A 85 -15.56 -5.91 -6.71
C GLY A 85 -15.41 -5.34 -5.31
N ALA A 86 -15.53 -4.00 -5.16
CA ALA A 86 -15.57 -3.37 -3.86
C ALA A 86 -16.83 -3.71 -3.05
N TYR A 87 -17.93 -4.11 -3.68
CA TYR A 87 -19.18 -4.41 -2.98
C TYR A 87 -18.99 -5.41 -1.84
N HIS A 88 -18.36 -6.53 -2.10
CA HIS A 88 -18.14 -7.56 -1.08
C HIS A 88 -17.21 -7.08 0.04
N GLN A 89 -16.21 -6.28 -0.30
CA GLN A 89 -15.29 -5.70 0.68
C GLN A 89 -15.99 -4.67 1.56
N ILE A 90 -16.79 -3.79 0.97
CA ILE A 90 -17.56 -2.77 1.71
C ILE A 90 -18.62 -3.44 2.58
N HIS A 91 -19.31 -4.45 2.09
CA HIS A 91 -20.29 -5.20 2.88
C HIS A 91 -19.64 -5.92 4.07
N PHE A 92 -18.43 -6.46 3.89
CA PHE A 92 -17.65 -7.01 5.00
C PHE A 92 -17.30 -5.94 6.05
N LEU A 93 -16.81 -4.77 5.60
CA LEU A 93 -16.48 -3.65 6.48
C LEU A 93 -17.71 -3.12 7.21
N GLU A 94 -18.85 -3.08 6.55
CA GLU A 94 -20.14 -2.77 7.17
C GLU A 94 -20.44 -3.72 8.35
N GLY A 95 -20.24 -5.02 8.17
CA GLY A 95 -20.39 -6.00 9.23
C GLY A 95 -19.43 -5.76 10.40
N VAL A 96 -18.16 -5.40 10.10
CA VAL A 96 -17.17 -5.03 11.13
C VAL A 96 -17.64 -3.80 11.91
N ALA A 97 -18.08 -2.76 11.22
CA ALA A 97 -18.52 -1.51 11.86
C ALA A 97 -19.74 -1.70 12.77
N ARG A 98 -20.72 -2.51 12.36
CA ARG A 98 -21.87 -2.87 13.20
C ARG A 98 -21.45 -3.59 14.48
N ASP A 99 -20.60 -4.61 14.34
CA ASP A 99 -20.12 -5.37 15.50
C ASP A 99 -19.31 -4.47 16.45
N MET A 100 -18.49 -3.56 15.90
CA MET A 100 -17.74 -2.58 16.71
C MET A 100 -18.65 -1.62 17.46
N GLN A 101 -19.71 -1.10 16.83
CA GLN A 101 -20.67 -0.22 17.50
C GLN A 101 -21.34 -0.90 18.71
N GLU A 102 -21.54 -2.21 18.63
CA GLU A 102 -22.17 -2.99 19.69
C GLU A 102 -21.18 -3.40 20.79
N LEU A 103 -19.97 -3.87 20.41
CA LEU A 103 -19.06 -4.57 21.31
C LEU A 103 -17.89 -3.71 21.80
N CYS A 104 -17.46 -2.72 21.00
CA CYS A 104 -16.35 -1.83 21.32
C CYS A 104 -16.51 -0.43 20.68
N PRO A 105 -17.56 0.33 21.04
CA PRO A 105 -17.93 1.58 20.37
C PRO A 105 -16.85 2.67 20.45
N ASP A 106 -15.97 2.61 21.44
CA ASP A 106 -14.89 3.57 21.64
C ASP A 106 -13.59 3.17 20.93
N ALA A 107 -13.53 1.98 20.32
CA ALA A 107 -12.35 1.48 19.60
C ALA A 107 -12.10 2.25 18.29
N TRP A 108 -10.84 2.32 17.88
CA TRP A 108 -10.45 2.78 16.56
C TRP A 108 -10.40 1.62 15.55
N LEU A 109 -11.05 1.81 14.41
CA LEU A 109 -10.83 0.97 13.23
C LEU A 109 -9.67 1.53 12.41
N VAL A 110 -8.56 0.79 12.33
CA VAL A 110 -7.42 1.09 11.46
C VAL A 110 -7.57 0.24 10.21
N GLN A 111 -8.10 0.85 9.15
CA GLN A 111 -8.49 0.19 7.91
C GLN A 111 -7.37 0.25 6.89
N THR A 112 -6.86 -0.92 6.44
CA THR A 112 -5.82 -1.04 5.41
C THR A 112 -6.23 -1.98 4.27
N ALA A 113 -7.40 -2.62 4.39
CA ALA A 113 -7.92 -3.51 3.35
C ALA A 113 -8.46 -2.71 2.15
N ASN A 114 -7.96 -2.99 0.96
CA ASN A 114 -8.39 -2.30 -0.24
C ASN A 114 -9.83 -2.69 -0.67
N PRO A 115 -10.61 -1.71 -1.17
CA PRO A 115 -10.27 -0.31 -1.40
C PRO A 115 -10.32 0.52 -0.09
N VAL A 116 -9.17 1.08 0.31
CA VAL A 116 -9.04 1.80 1.59
C VAL A 116 -9.88 3.07 1.61
N PHE A 117 -9.81 3.87 0.55
CA PHE A 117 -10.51 5.15 0.47
C PHE A 117 -12.03 4.98 0.54
N GLU A 118 -12.59 4.14 -0.33
CA GLU A 118 -14.03 3.91 -0.41
C GLU A 118 -14.55 3.24 0.86
N GLY A 119 -13.84 2.26 1.39
CA GLY A 119 -14.21 1.58 2.62
C GLY A 119 -14.22 2.52 3.82
N THR A 120 -13.16 3.29 4.00
CA THR A 120 -13.06 4.26 5.11
C THR A 120 -14.12 5.35 4.98
N ASN A 121 -14.31 5.90 3.78
CA ASN A 121 -15.32 6.92 3.50
C ASN A 121 -16.73 6.40 3.79
N TYR A 122 -17.05 5.17 3.37
CA TYR A 122 -18.34 4.56 3.64
C TYR A 122 -18.57 4.40 5.15
N ILE A 123 -17.61 3.84 5.88
CA ILE A 123 -17.71 3.61 7.31
C ILE A 123 -17.91 4.93 8.08
N THR A 124 -17.09 5.93 7.82
CA THR A 124 -17.14 7.22 8.55
C THR A 124 -18.41 8.01 8.28
N ARG A 125 -19.10 7.75 7.17
CA ARG A 125 -20.38 8.40 6.82
C ARG A 125 -21.61 7.69 7.39
N HIS A 126 -21.53 6.38 7.56
CA HIS A 126 -22.72 5.58 7.87
C HIS A 126 -22.71 4.96 9.28
N TYR A 127 -21.55 4.96 9.95
CA TYR A 127 -21.39 4.35 11.26
C TYR A 127 -20.76 5.31 12.26
N ASN A 128 -21.22 5.25 13.51
CA ASN A 128 -20.67 6.06 14.59
C ASN A 128 -19.53 5.31 15.30
N ILE A 129 -18.43 5.09 14.57
CA ILE A 129 -17.18 4.54 15.12
C ILE A 129 -16.02 5.42 14.67
N LYS A 130 -14.94 5.40 15.44
CA LYS A 130 -13.69 6.04 15.05
C LYS A 130 -13.01 5.18 13.99
N ALA A 131 -12.70 5.75 12.84
CA ALA A 131 -12.02 5.01 11.77
C ALA A 131 -10.98 5.88 11.05
N VAL A 132 -9.88 5.25 10.67
CA VAL A 132 -8.83 5.82 9.83
C VAL A 132 -8.43 4.80 8.77
N GLY A 133 -8.18 5.28 7.55
CA GLY A 133 -7.60 4.47 6.47
C GLY A 133 -6.12 4.77 6.32
N VAL A 134 -5.29 3.73 6.28
CA VAL A 134 -3.85 3.84 6.10
C VAL A 134 -3.37 3.09 4.86
N CYS A 135 -2.36 3.64 4.18
CA CYS A 135 -1.73 3.03 3.02
C CYS A 135 -0.30 3.55 2.89
N HIS A 136 0.60 2.72 2.34
CA HIS A 136 2.01 3.08 2.20
C HIS A 136 2.35 3.85 0.91
N GLY A 137 1.42 3.99 -0.03
CA GLY A 137 1.69 4.55 -1.36
C GLY A 137 2.28 5.96 -1.34
N HIS A 138 1.96 6.78 -0.34
CA HIS A 138 2.52 8.12 -0.18
C HIS A 138 4.04 8.13 0.05
N ASN A 139 4.65 7.05 0.55
CA ASN A 139 6.09 6.96 0.80
C ASN A 139 6.94 6.81 -0.47
N ALA A 140 6.34 6.67 -1.66
CA ALA A 140 7.09 6.49 -2.89
C ALA A 140 7.97 7.70 -3.27
N TYR A 141 7.75 8.87 -2.67
CA TYR A 141 8.65 10.03 -2.81
C TYR A 141 10.09 9.72 -2.37
N LYS A 142 10.30 8.72 -1.52
CA LYS A 142 11.64 8.29 -1.08
C LYS A 142 12.50 7.80 -2.25
N GLU A 143 11.88 7.27 -3.29
CA GLU A 143 12.58 6.89 -4.51
C GLU A 143 13.13 8.13 -5.26
N ILE A 144 12.36 9.22 -5.27
CA ILE A 144 12.81 10.50 -5.86
C ILE A 144 14.03 11.02 -5.09
N ILE A 145 13.96 11.01 -3.76
CA ILE A 145 15.06 11.43 -2.88
C ILE A 145 16.32 10.62 -3.18
N GLU A 146 16.19 9.29 -3.29
CA GLU A 146 17.28 8.37 -3.58
C GLU A 146 17.91 8.66 -4.95
N GLU A 147 17.09 8.83 -6.00
CA GLU A 147 17.58 9.11 -7.36
C GLU A 147 18.24 10.48 -7.51
N LEU A 148 17.77 11.46 -6.74
CA LEU A 148 18.39 12.77 -6.68
C LEU A 148 19.63 12.82 -5.77
N GLY A 149 19.89 11.75 -5.00
CA GLY A 149 21.02 11.68 -4.06
C GLY A 149 20.90 12.65 -2.89
N LEU A 150 19.67 12.93 -2.42
CA LEU A 150 19.42 13.86 -1.32
C LEU A 150 19.51 13.15 0.04
N GLU A 151 19.91 13.87 1.08
CA GLU A 151 19.88 13.42 2.46
C GLU A 151 18.43 13.41 2.96
N GLN A 152 17.87 12.21 3.25
CA GLN A 152 16.45 12.04 3.53
C GLN A 152 15.99 12.84 4.76
N ASP A 153 16.82 12.97 5.79
CA ASP A 153 16.56 13.72 7.02
C ASP A 153 16.50 15.26 6.80
N LYS A 154 16.89 15.73 5.62
CA LYS A 154 16.87 17.14 5.23
C LYS A 154 15.84 17.45 4.16
N VAL A 155 14.98 16.47 3.87
CA VAL A 155 13.89 16.62 2.91
C VAL A 155 12.57 16.75 3.65
N ASN A 156 11.79 17.76 3.28
CA ASN A 156 10.41 17.91 3.71
C ASN A 156 9.50 17.81 2.48
N VAL A 157 8.45 17.00 2.58
CA VAL A 157 7.47 16.78 1.52
C VAL A 157 6.05 17.01 2.03
N GLU A 158 5.22 17.55 1.18
CA GLU A 158 3.77 17.61 1.37
C GLU A 158 3.12 16.75 0.28
N VAL A 159 2.35 15.75 0.70
CA VAL A 159 1.63 14.85 -0.21
C VAL A 159 0.14 14.97 0.03
N VAL A 160 -0.61 15.30 -0.99
CA VAL A 160 -2.08 15.47 -0.92
C VAL A 160 -2.77 14.66 -2.00
N GLY A 161 -4.05 14.38 -1.78
CA GLY A 161 -4.90 13.66 -2.73
C GLY A 161 -5.73 12.57 -2.08
N PHE A 162 -6.22 11.67 -2.89
CA PHE A 162 -6.97 10.49 -2.44
C PHE A 162 -6.07 9.26 -2.45
N ASN A 163 -6.36 8.26 -1.64
CA ASN A 163 -5.63 7.00 -1.65
C ASN A 163 -5.46 6.47 -3.09
N HIS A 164 -4.25 6.06 -3.45
CA HIS A 164 -3.81 5.66 -4.79
C HIS A 164 -3.88 6.75 -5.89
N CYS A 165 -4.19 7.99 -5.51
CA CYS A 165 -4.17 9.16 -6.40
C CYS A 165 -3.67 10.37 -5.62
N VAL A 166 -2.39 10.36 -5.26
CA VAL A 166 -1.74 11.37 -4.43
C VAL A 166 -0.61 12.06 -5.20
N PHE A 167 -0.40 13.33 -4.87
CA PHE A 167 0.57 14.20 -5.53
C PHE A 167 1.45 14.90 -4.49
N MET A 168 2.73 15.04 -4.78
CA MET A 168 3.67 15.79 -3.96
C MET A 168 3.54 17.29 -4.29
N THR A 169 2.82 18.02 -3.46
CA THR A 169 2.56 19.46 -3.66
C THR A 169 3.64 20.34 -3.04
N GLY A 170 4.35 19.83 -2.05
CA GLY A 170 5.53 20.45 -1.48
C GLY A 170 6.73 19.53 -1.55
N PHE A 171 7.86 20.04 -2.04
CA PHE A 171 9.12 19.32 -2.07
C PHE A 171 10.25 20.27 -1.71
N ARG A 172 10.82 20.13 -0.52
CA ARG A 172 11.89 21.00 -0.03
C ARG A 172 13.10 20.19 0.40
N TYR A 173 14.28 20.72 0.09
CA TYR A 173 15.55 20.19 0.56
C TYR A 173 16.36 21.31 1.26
N LYS A 174 16.73 21.07 2.53
CA LYS A 174 17.42 22.07 3.35
C LYS A 174 16.65 23.42 3.36
N GLY A 175 15.32 23.35 3.49
CA GLY A 175 14.42 24.50 3.54
C GLY A 175 14.16 25.22 2.21
N LYS A 176 14.77 24.79 1.10
CA LYS A 176 14.59 25.38 -0.23
C LYS A 176 13.74 24.48 -1.12
N ASP A 177 13.00 25.09 -2.05
CA ASP A 177 12.30 24.33 -3.10
C ASP A 177 13.27 23.40 -3.83
N ALA A 178 12.90 22.11 -3.92
CA ALA A 178 13.69 21.06 -4.51
C ALA A 178 13.18 20.61 -5.89
N TYR A 179 12.04 21.12 -6.38
CA TYR A 179 11.59 20.84 -7.74
C TYR A 179 12.61 21.23 -8.82
N PRO A 180 13.37 22.35 -8.71
CA PRO A 180 14.44 22.63 -9.65
C PRO A 180 15.53 21.55 -9.74
N LEU A 181 15.76 20.77 -8.66
CA LEU A 181 16.69 19.64 -8.69
C LEU A 181 16.12 18.46 -9.48
N LEU A 182 14.80 18.24 -9.38
CA LEU A 182 14.10 17.25 -10.19
C LEU A 182 14.11 17.65 -11.67
N ASP A 183 13.83 18.90 -11.98
CA ASP A 183 13.89 19.43 -13.36
C ASP A 183 15.28 19.24 -13.98
N GLN A 184 16.33 19.56 -13.23
CA GLN A 184 17.70 19.34 -13.68
C GLN A 184 17.98 17.83 -13.91
N TRP A 185 17.53 16.96 -13.00
CA TRP A 185 17.70 15.52 -13.17
C TRP A 185 16.97 15.02 -14.43
N ILE A 186 15.78 15.54 -14.70
CA ILE A 186 14.99 15.18 -15.89
C ILE A 186 15.74 15.58 -17.17
N GLU A 187 16.31 16.77 -17.21
CA GLU A 187 17.04 17.25 -18.38
C GLU A 187 18.36 16.53 -18.60
N GLU A 188 19.11 16.26 -17.54
CA GLU A 188 20.49 15.76 -17.65
C GLU A 188 20.61 14.24 -17.57
N LYS A 189 19.70 13.55 -16.84
CA LYS A 189 19.90 12.15 -16.43
C LYS A 189 18.77 11.20 -16.80
N ALA A 190 17.56 11.66 -17.01
CA ALA A 190 16.40 10.81 -17.17
C ALA A 190 16.55 9.80 -18.33
N GLU A 191 17.00 10.23 -19.50
CA GLU A 191 17.19 9.33 -20.64
C GLU A 191 18.24 8.24 -20.40
N ALA A 192 19.35 8.59 -19.74
CA ALA A 192 20.38 7.62 -19.37
C ALA A 192 19.89 6.65 -18.31
N TYR A 193 19.13 7.14 -17.33
CA TYR A 193 18.49 6.33 -16.29
C TYR A 193 17.55 5.31 -16.89
N TRP A 194 16.66 5.69 -17.80
CA TRP A 194 15.70 4.78 -18.44
C TRP A 194 16.35 3.72 -19.34
N LYS A 195 17.60 3.92 -19.74
CA LYS A 195 18.42 2.94 -20.50
C LYS A 195 19.33 2.11 -19.60
N SER A 196 19.40 2.43 -18.31
CA SER A 196 20.29 1.73 -17.36
C SER A 196 19.83 0.31 -17.06
N GLU A 197 20.81 -0.56 -16.73
CA GLU A 197 20.51 -1.92 -16.26
C GLU A 197 19.60 -1.90 -15.03
N ARG A 198 19.79 -0.94 -14.13
CA ARG A 198 18.97 -0.76 -12.93
C ARG A 198 17.49 -0.53 -13.27
N TYR A 199 17.20 0.33 -14.24
CA TYR A 199 15.81 0.61 -14.65
C TYR A 199 15.23 -0.53 -15.49
N MET A 200 16.05 -1.15 -16.33
CA MET A 200 15.65 -2.22 -17.25
C MET A 200 15.74 -3.63 -16.66
N ASP A 201 16.05 -3.78 -15.37
CA ASP A 201 16.12 -5.08 -14.70
C ASP A 201 14.78 -5.83 -14.79
N PRO A 202 14.74 -7.01 -15.43
CA PRO A 202 13.52 -7.80 -15.55
C PRO A 202 13.01 -8.35 -14.21
N ASN A 203 13.88 -8.43 -13.20
CA ASN A 203 13.51 -8.89 -11.85
C ASN A 203 12.92 -7.75 -11.00
N ARG A 204 12.88 -6.57 -11.53
CA ARG A 204 12.26 -5.39 -10.93
C ARG A 204 10.74 -5.47 -11.04
N VAL A 205 10.17 -6.45 -10.34
CA VAL A 205 8.78 -6.86 -10.41
C VAL A 205 7.86 -5.85 -9.74
N PHE A 206 8.30 -5.33 -8.61
CA PHE A 206 7.68 -4.21 -7.92
C PHE A 206 8.43 -2.96 -8.35
N SER A 207 8.16 -2.57 -9.59
CA SER A 207 8.89 -1.50 -10.21
C SER A 207 8.72 -0.24 -9.40
N LYS A 208 9.81 0.40 -9.21
CA LYS A 208 9.90 1.77 -8.80
C LYS A 208 9.50 2.63 -10.01
N ASP A 209 8.21 2.67 -10.30
CA ASP A 209 7.67 3.42 -11.43
C ASP A 209 7.76 4.93 -11.20
N GLN A 210 8.16 5.34 -10.00
CA GLN A 210 8.15 6.73 -9.56
C GLN A 210 8.99 7.67 -10.43
N MET A 211 10.10 7.16 -11.01
CA MET A 211 10.96 7.90 -11.94
C MET A 211 10.81 7.42 -13.39
N SER A 212 9.70 6.78 -13.72
CA SER A 212 9.40 6.30 -15.07
C SER A 212 9.10 7.44 -16.05
N PRO A 213 9.22 7.21 -17.37
CA PRO A 213 8.74 8.17 -18.38
C PRO A 213 7.29 8.62 -18.12
N GLY A 214 6.40 7.70 -17.71
CA GLY A 214 5.00 8.02 -17.40
C GLY A 214 4.88 8.96 -16.20
N ALA A 215 5.64 8.74 -15.13
CA ALA A 215 5.63 9.62 -13.97
C ALA A 215 6.13 11.03 -14.31
N ILE A 216 7.21 11.13 -15.09
CA ILE A 216 7.78 12.43 -15.52
C ILE A 216 6.83 13.16 -16.47
N GLU A 217 6.17 12.45 -17.39
CA GLU A 217 5.18 13.08 -18.26
C GLU A 217 3.97 13.60 -17.48
N ALA A 218 3.49 12.85 -16.49
CA ALA A 218 2.43 13.31 -15.60
C ALA A 218 2.88 14.52 -14.76
N TYR A 219 4.13 14.55 -14.29
CA TYR A 219 4.69 15.72 -13.63
C TYR A 219 4.69 16.96 -14.54
N ARG A 220 5.13 16.81 -15.78
CA ARG A 220 5.10 17.91 -16.77
C ARG A 220 3.69 18.41 -17.05
N LEU A 221 2.70 17.49 -17.05
CA LEU A 221 1.32 17.83 -17.31
C LEU A 221 0.65 18.56 -16.12
N TYR A 222 0.92 18.11 -14.90
CA TYR A 222 0.24 18.61 -13.70
C TYR A 222 1.02 19.68 -12.93
N GLY A 223 2.32 19.82 -13.18
CA GLY A 223 3.20 20.72 -12.44
C GLY A 223 3.55 20.27 -11.02
N VAL A 224 3.07 19.08 -10.64
CA VAL A 224 3.35 18.41 -9.36
C VAL A 224 3.60 16.92 -9.60
N MET A 225 4.49 16.31 -8.80
CA MET A 225 4.87 14.93 -9.01
C MET A 225 3.81 13.96 -8.50
N PRO A 226 3.27 13.06 -9.35
CA PRO A 226 2.41 11.98 -8.87
C PRO A 226 3.23 11.00 -8.03
N ILE A 227 2.66 10.50 -6.94
CA ILE A 227 3.34 9.63 -5.99
C ILE A 227 2.64 8.27 -5.90
N GLY A 228 3.44 7.21 -5.84
CA GLY A 228 2.95 5.84 -5.73
C GLY A 228 2.12 5.42 -6.94
N ASP A 229 0.96 4.83 -6.71
CA ASP A 229 0.10 4.37 -7.82
C ASP A 229 -0.41 5.50 -8.71
N ALA A 230 -0.38 6.75 -8.24
CA ALA A 230 -0.76 7.90 -9.06
C ALA A 230 0.10 8.04 -10.31
N VAL A 231 1.33 7.54 -10.33
CA VAL A 231 2.19 7.53 -11.54
C VAL A 231 1.59 6.72 -12.69
N ARG A 232 0.62 5.85 -12.39
CA ARG A 232 -0.12 5.06 -13.38
C ARG A 232 -1.59 5.46 -13.47
N SER A 233 -2.26 5.63 -12.34
CA SER A 233 -3.69 5.97 -12.29
C SER A 233 -3.99 7.39 -12.74
N ALA A 234 -3.05 8.33 -12.58
CA ALA A 234 -3.19 9.72 -12.99
C ALA A 234 -2.62 10.02 -14.39
N THR A 235 -2.02 9.03 -15.07
CA THR A 235 -1.55 9.19 -16.45
C THR A 235 -2.67 9.01 -17.46
N PRO A 236 -2.55 9.56 -18.67
CA PRO A 236 -3.53 9.39 -19.71
C PRO A 236 -3.74 7.91 -20.10
N TRP A 237 -4.98 7.53 -20.40
CA TRP A 237 -5.36 6.16 -20.73
C TRP A 237 -4.54 5.51 -21.87
N TRP A 238 -4.05 6.31 -22.83
CA TRP A 238 -3.26 5.79 -23.95
C TRP A 238 -1.88 5.26 -23.54
N THR A 239 -1.39 5.54 -22.34
CA THR A 239 -0.15 4.95 -21.83
C THR A 239 -0.32 3.47 -21.45
N HIS A 240 -1.55 2.96 -21.46
CA HIS A 240 -1.93 1.61 -21.03
C HIS A 240 -2.58 0.77 -22.12
N THR A 241 -2.60 1.21 -23.38
CA THR A 241 -3.36 0.60 -24.48
C THR A 241 -2.96 -0.84 -24.81
N ASP A 242 -1.68 -1.16 -24.62
CA ASP A 242 -1.13 -2.49 -24.88
C ASP A 242 0.18 -2.67 -24.11
N PHE A 243 0.69 -3.90 -24.09
CA PHE A 243 1.90 -4.22 -23.33
C PHE A 243 3.14 -3.47 -23.84
N GLU A 244 3.31 -3.32 -25.15
CA GLU A 244 4.45 -2.58 -25.71
C GLU A 244 4.43 -1.11 -25.29
N THR A 245 3.26 -0.49 -25.33
CA THR A 245 3.04 0.88 -24.87
C THR A 245 3.34 1.01 -23.38
N LYS A 246 2.87 0.07 -22.55
CA LYS A 246 3.21 0.06 -21.10
C LYS A 246 4.72 -0.06 -20.89
N CYS A 247 5.42 -0.90 -21.66
CA CYS A 247 6.88 -1.01 -21.56
C CYS A 247 7.58 0.31 -21.88
N ARG A 248 7.07 1.07 -22.82
CA ARG A 248 7.61 2.38 -23.18
C ARG A 248 7.48 3.41 -22.05
N TRP A 249 6.35 3.38 -21.33
CA TRP A 249 6.06 4.36 -20.29
C TRP A 249 6.51 3.95 -18.88
N TYR A 250 6.56 2.64 -18.59
CA TYR A 250 6.78 2.12 -17.24
C TYR A 250 7.91 1.09 -17.13
N GLY A 251 8.76 0.99 -18.14
CA GLY A 251 9.91 0.11 -18.16
C GLY A 251 9.61 -1.29 -18.69
N LYS A 252 10.63 -2.14 -18.73
CA LYS A 252 10.66 -3.40 -19.46
C LYS A 252 9.49 -4.35 -19.17
N ASN A 253 8.98 -4.34 -17.95
CA ASN A 253 7.87 -5.19 -17.54
C ASN A 253 6.50 -4.48 -17.65
N GLY A 254 6.44 -3.26 -18.20
CA GLY A 254 5.21 -2.50 -18.38
C GLY A 254 4.59 -1.98 -17.09
N GLY A 255 5.38 -1.88 -16.01
CA GLY A 255 4.92 -1.46 -14.70
C GLY A 255 4.21 -2.56 -13.91
N PHE A 256 3.85 -2.24 -12.68
CA PHE A 256 3.26 -3.18 -11.72
C PHE A 256 1.92 -3.76 -12.20
N ASP A 257 1.07 -2.95 -12.83
CA ASP A 257 -0.28 -3.33 -13.25
C ASP A 257 -0.32 -3.99 -14.63
N SER A 258 0.83 -4.16 -15.28
CA SER A 258 0.93 -4.90 -16.54
C SER A 258 0.64 -6.40 -16.34
N GLU A 259 0.49 -7.10 -17.44
CA GLU A 259 0.30 -8.54 -17.48
C GLU A 259 1.43 -9.29 -16.75
N ILE A 260 2.67 -8.85 -16.96
CA ILE A 260 3.85 -9.44 -16.31
C ILE A 260 3.94 -9.00 -14.85
N GLY A 261 3.83 -7.72 -14.57
CA GLY A 261 3.92 -7.19 -13.21
C GLY A 261 2.86 -7.78 -12.29
N TRP A 262 1.63 -7.85 -12.76
CA TRP A 262 0.54 -8.45 -11.99
C TRP A 262 0.72 -9.95 -11.76
N LYS A 263 1.11 -10.70 -12.80
CA LYS A 263 1.41 -12.14 -12.66
C LYS A 263 2.49 -12.37 -11.62
N SER A 264 3.57 -11.62 -11.67
CA SER A 264 4.66 -11.70 -10.72
C SER A 264 4.22 -11.37 -9.29
N TYR A 265 3.31 -10.41 -9.12
CA TYR A 265 2.70 -10.13 -7.81
C TYR A 265 1.93 -11.33 -7.27
N LEU A 266 1.10 -11.96 -8.10
CA LEU A 266 0.35 -13.15 -7.69
C LEU A 266 1.25 -14.33 -7.34
N ASP A 267 2.32 -14.53 -8.11
CA ASP A 267 3.30 -15.58 -7.85
C ASP A 267 4.08 -15.32 -6.55
N SER A 268 4.50 -14.08 -6.31
CA SER A 268 5.15 -13.72 -5.04
C SER A 268 4.28 -13.97 -3.80
N LYS A 269 2.95 -13.83 -3.92
CA LYS A 269 2.03 -14.17 -2.82
C LYS A 269 2.03 -15.66 -2.50
N LYS A 270 2.12 -16.52 -3.52
CA LYS A 270 2.22 -17.98 -3.33
C LYS A 270 3.56 -18.34 -2.68
N ASP A 271 4.65 -17.73 -3.13
CA ASP A 271 5.99 -17.98 -2.58
C ASP A 271 6.08 -17.55 -1.11
N ILE A 272 5.51 -16.38 -0.76
CA ILE A 272 5.42 -15.94 0.63
C ILE A 272 4.63 -16.93 1.46
N GLN A 273 3.48 -17.40 0.99
CA GLN A 273 2.67 -18.36 1.72
C GLN A 273 3.42 -19.69 1.92
N ALA A 274 4.07 -20.20 0.89
CA ALA A 274 4.87 -21.42 0.96
C ALA A 274 6.02 -21.28 1.98
N ASN A 275 6.74 -20.16 1.95
CA ASN A 275 7.83 -19.89 2.89
C ASN A 275 7.33 -19.75 4.34
N LEU A 276 6.18 -19.11 4.57
CA LEU A 276 5.58 -19.03 5.91
C LEU A 276 5.18 -20.42 6.44
N SER A 277 4.61 -21.28 5.59
CA SER A 277 4.28 -22.66 5.95
C SER A 277 5.55 -23.44 6.32
N GLU A 278 6.61 -23.33 5.51
CA GLU A 278 7.90 -23.99 5.76
C GLU A 278 8.51 -23.54 7.10
N ILE A 279 8.47 -22.24 7.41
CA ILE A 279 8.96 -21.72 8.69
C ILE A 279 8.18 -22.31 9.87
N VAL A 280 6.86 -22.43 9.76
CA VAL A 280 6.03 -23.02 10.81
C VAL A 280 6.38 -24.49 11.02
N GLU A 281 6.46 -25.28 9.93
CA GLU A 281 6.72 -26.72 9.94
C GLU A 281 8.14 -27.08 10.40
N SER A 282 9.15 -26.37 9.88
CA SER A 282 10.56 -26.66 10.19
C SER A 282 10.99 -26.19 11.58
N GLY A 283 10.23 -25.28 12.19
CA GLY A 283 10.65 -24.66 13.45
C GLY A 283 11.78 -23.63 13.31
N ARG A 284 12.16 -23.24 12.08
CA ARG A 284 13.15 -22.20 11.81
C ARG A 284 12.79 -20.90 12.51
N SER A 285 13.79 -20.11 12.90
CA SER A 285 13.58 -18.81 13.53
C SER A 285 12.80 -17.85 12.64
N VAL A 286 11.74 -17.29 13.19
CA VAL A 286 10.95 -16.25 12.51
C VAL A 286 11.76 -14.96 12.41
N MET A 287 12.53 -14.63 13.45
CA MET A 287 13.38 -13.45 13.51
C MET A 287 14.53 -13.48 12.50
N GLU A 288 15.05 -14.68 12.19
CA GLU A 288 16.07 -14.84 11.15
C GLU A 288 15.49 -14.74 9.75
N ALA A 289 14.29 -15.29 9.53
CA ALA A 289 13.59 -15.27 8.25
C ALA A 289 12.99 -13.89 7.91
N TYR A 290 12.44 -13.24 8.92
CA TYR A 290 11.78 -11.94 8.81
C TYR A 290 12.29 -11.02 9.91
N ARG A 291 13.41 -10.35 9.67
CA ARG A 291 13.94 -9.34 10.59
C ARG A 291 12.94 -8.20 10.73
N PRO A 292 12.75 -7.69 11.96
CA PRO A 292 11.94 -6.50 12.17
C PRO A 292 12.47 -5.35 11.31
N SER A 293 11.58 -4.71 10.62
CA SER A 293 11.84 -3.48 9.89
C SER A 293 10.66 -2.54 10.06
N GLU A 294 10.91 -1.26 9.98
CA GLU A 294 9.82 -0.30 9.94
C GLU A 294 8.94 -0.59 8.73
N THR A 295 7.66 -0.71 8.98
CA THR A 295 6.67 -0.81 7.90
C THR A 295 6.32 0.59 7.40
N THR A 296 6.12 0.69 6.10
CA THR A 296 5.56 1.91 5.50
C THR A 296 4.05 2.03 5.69
N GLU A 297 3.39 0.97 6.13
CA GLU A 297 2.00 1.02 6.61
C GLU A 297 1.97 1.57 8.04
N GLN A 298 1.26 2.66 8.26
CA GLN A 298 1.33 3.46 9.49
C GLN A 298 0.41 3.00 10.62
N HIS A 299 0.13 1.70 10.74
CA HIS A 299 -0.75 1.18 11.80
C HIS A 299 -0.20 1.47 13.20
N ILE A 300 1.05 1.11 13.45
CA ILE A 300 1.67 1.23 14.77
C ILE A 300 1.95 2.68 15.14
N PRO A 301 2.56 3.52 14.28
CA PRO A 301 2.71 4.94 14.56
C PRO A 301 1.38 5.64 14.88
N PHE A 302 0.31 5.33 14.12
CA PHE A 302 -1.02 5.86 14.40
C PHE A 302 -1.54 5.43 15.78
N ILE A 303 -1.45 4.14 16.11
CA ILE A 303 -1.90 3.59 17.40
C ILE A 303 -1.10 4.23 18.54
N ASP A 304 0.22 4.31 18.39
CA ASP A 304 1.12 4.90 19.38
C ASP A 304 0.80 6.38 19.63
N SER A 305 0.58 7.14 18.56
CA SER A 305 0.17 8.55 18.64
C SER A 305 -1.13 8.74 19.44
N ILE A 306 -2.13 7.90 19.19
CA ILE A 306 -3.42 7.98 19.93
C ILE A 306 -3.25 7.51 21.38
N ALA A 307 -2.56 6.39 21.61
CA ALA A 307 -2.43 5.78 22.94
C ALA A 307 -1.58 6.62 23.89
N ASN A 308 -0.52 7.24 23.39
CA ASN A 308 0.44 7.99 24.20
C ASN A 308 0.31 9.52 24.07
N GLY A 309 -0.61 10.02 23.24
CA GLY A 309 -0.78 11.45 22.99
C GLY A 309 0.42 12.12 22.34
N VAL A 310 1.27 11.33 21.66
CA VAL A 310 2.43 11.83 20.96
C VAL A 310 1.98 12.21 19.55
N GLY A 311 1.90 13.51 19.26
CA GLY A 311 1.78 13.98 17.89
C GLY A 311 3.08 13.66 17.17
N GLU A 312 3.04 12.99 16.01
CA GLU A 312 4.16 13.03 15.09
C GLU A 312 4.25 14.45 14.54
N ASP A 313 4.94 15.31 15.28
CA ASP A 313 5.35 16.61 14.76
C ASP A 313 6.56 16.37 13.86
N THR A 314 6.29 16.05 12.60
CA THR A 314 7.31 15.85 11.58
C THR A 314 7.85 17.18 11.05
N ASP A 315 7.40 18.31 11.61
CA ASP A 315 7.88 19.63 11.26
C ASP A 315 8.78 20.17 12.38
N PRO A 316 10.13 20.14 12.20
CA PRO A 316 11.05 20.66 13.20
C PRO A 316 10.93 22.18 13.44
N GLU A 317 10.20 22.91 12.58
CA GLU A 317 9.96 24.35 12.76
C GLU A 317 8.69 24.65 13.59
N ARG A 318 7.88 23.65 13.96
CA ARG A 318 6.71 23.80 14.85
C ARG A 318 6.97 23.40 16.29
N ALA A 319 8.19 22.99 16.62
CA ALA A 319 8.61 22.59 17.97
C ALA A 319 9.18 23.75 18.80
N GLU A 320 8.87 25.01 18.47
CA GLU A 320 9.17 26.21 19.32
C GLU A 320 7.91 26.90 19.79
#